data_bd1c95ababf8fe287c945f44bbebdef8
#
_entry.id   bd1c95ababf8fe287c945f44bbebdef8
#
_cell.length_a   1.000
_cell.length_b   1.000
_cell.length_c   1.000
_cell.angle_alpha   90.00
_cell.angle_beta   90.00
_cell.angle_gamma   90.00
#
_symmetry.space_group_name_H-M   'P 1'
#
loop_
_entity.id
_entity.type
_entity.pdbx_description
1 polymer ?
#
loop_
_entity_poly.entity_id
_entity_poly.type
_entity_poly.pdbx_seq_one_letter_code
_entity_poly.pdbx_strand_id
1 'polypeptide(L)'
;YDYLTIFAVFFRMAGYAGMMIMIDELVNLYKIPNAITRQYNYEKLLTMYNDTLQGKAWYLGFLMGATPQAVEDRRRGLYSYEALRSRLAEGKFSRPGTRDLLAPVIRLEPLTPEEMLVLCEKLSAMHAGLYGYEKKIGTEELAQFIKMEYGRIGADQNITPREVIRDFIELLDLLYQNPGMEMDGLLQSEDFSYAKSEAVSDQADKN
;
A
#
# COMPACT_ATOMS: atom_id res chain seq x y z
N TYR A 1 -3.20 -22.73 -9.49
CA TYR A 1 -3.12 -21.78 -10.61
C TYR A 1 -4.09 -22.16 -11.74
N ASP A 2 -4.11 -23.40 -12.20
CA ASP A 2 -4.93 -23.86 -13.33
C ASP A 2 -6.44 -23.57 -13.14
N TYR A 3 -6.95 -23.71 -11.94
CA TYR A 3 -8.34 -23.33 -11.63
C TYR A 3 -8.62 -21.83 -11.85
N LEU A 4 -7.63 -20.96 -11.65
CA LEU A 4 -7.81 -19.53 -11.87
C LEU A 4 -7.98 -19.19 -13.35
N THR A 5 -7.27 -19.89 -14.23
CA THR A 5 -7.44 -19.72 -15.67
C THR A 5 -8.81 -20.22 -16.15
N ILE A 6 -9.30 -21.33 -15.58
CA ILE A 6 -10.67 -21.83 -15.85
C ILE A 6 -11.71 -20.83 -15.38
N PHE A 7 -11.58 -20.30 -14.16
CA PHE A 7 -12.51 -19.28 -13.64
C PHE A 7 -12.50 -18.01 -14.49
N ALA A 8 -11.34 -17.55 -14.98
CA ALA A 8 -11.28 -16.37 -15.83
C ALA A 8 -12.08 -16.57 -17.13
N VAL A 9 -11.97 -17.74 -17.76
CA VAL A 9 -12.78 -18.10 -18.93
C VAL A 9 -14.26 -18.20 -18.59
N PHE A 10 -14.61 -18.80 -17.45
CA PHE A 10 -15.98 -18.89 -16.97
C PHE A 10 -16.61 -17.51 -16.79
N PHE A 11 -15.92 -16.57 -16.10
CA PHE A 11 -16.38 -15.20 -15.94
C PHE A 11 -16.53 -14.47 -17.29
N ARG A 12 -15.62 -14.74 -18.22
CA ARG A 12 -15.76 -14.21 -19.59
C ARG A 12 -17.04 -14.72 -20.28
N MET A 13 -17.35 -16.01 -20.15
CA MET A 13 -18.59 -16.60 -20.70
C MET A 13 -19.85 -16.04 -20.00
N ALA A 14 -19.74 -15.68 -18.74
CA ALA A 14 -20.82 -15.03 -17.96
C ALA A 14 -21.01 -13.53 -18.29
N GLY A 15 -20.25 -12.98 -19.26
CA GLY A 15 -20.40 -11.59 -19.72
C GLY A 15 -19.45 -10.58 -19.09
N TYR A 16 -18.56 -11.01 -18.19
CA TYR A 16 -17.52 -10.13 -17.61
C TYR A 16 -16.34 -9.93 -18.56
N ALA A 17 -15.55 -8.87 -18.35
CA ALA A 17 -14.37 -8.61 -19.18
C ALA A 17 -13.23 -9.60 -18.93
N GLY A 18 -13.17 -10.19 -17.72
CA GLY A 18 -12.15 -11.13 -17.27
C GLY A 18 -12.07 -11.15 -15.75
N MET A 19 -10.95 -11.61 -15.20
CA MET A 19 -10.69 -11.69 -13.76
C MET A 19 -9.34 -11.05 -13.44
N MET A 20 -9.33 -10.16 -12.44
CA MET A 20 -8.11 -9.59 -11.87
C MET A 20 -7.90 -10.20 -10.48
N ILE A 21 -6.74 -10.81 -10.25
CA ILE A 21 -6.35 -11.36 -8.96
C ILE A 21 -5.41 -10.41 -8.28
N MET A 22 -5.78 -10.00 -7.06
CA MET A 22 -4.95 -9.16 -6.21
C MET A 22 -4.32 -10.04 -5.13
N ILE A 23 -2.98 -10.05 -5.08
CA ILE A 23 -2.19 -10.77 -4.08
C ILE A 23 -1.46 -9.73 -3.24
N ASP A 24 -1.90 -9.55 -2.01
CA ASP A 24 -1.22 -8.67 -1.06
C ASP A 24 -0.14 -9.43 -0.28
N GLU A 25 0.78 -8.67 0.33
CA GLU A 25 1.84 -9.18 1.19
C GLU A 25 2.72 -10.26 0.55
N LEU A 26 3.19 -10.05 -0.66
CA LEU A 26 4.15 -10.94 -1.32
C LEU A 26 5.43 -11.16 -0.49
N VAL A 27 5.69 -10.28 0.49
CA VAL A 27 6.74 -10.42 1.50
C VAL A 27 6.67 -11.76 2.26
N ASN A 28 5.52 -12.39 2.33
CA ASN A 28 5.38 -13.72 2.96
C ASN A 28 6.17 -14.80 2.21
N LEU A 29 6.34 -14.68 0.91
CA LEU A 29 7.24 -15.57 0.15
C LEU A 29 8.71 -15.33 0.51
N TYR A 30 9.10 -14.07 0.70
CA TYR A 30 10.44 -13.70 1.14
C TYR A 30 10.76 -14.28 2.53
N LYS A 31 9.78 -14.35 3.43
CA LYS A 31 9.92 -14.87 4.79
C LYS A 31 10.07 -16.40 4.85
N ILE A 32 9.77 -17.16 3.79
CA ILE A 32 9.92 -18.62 3.76
C ILE A 32 11.38 -18.99 4.09
N PRO A 33 11.64 -19.73 5.20
CA PRO A 33 13.02 -20.02 5.63
C PRO A 33 13.76 -20.91 4.64
N ASN A 34 13.09 -21.96 4.15
CA ASN A 34 13.67 -22.94 3.25
C ASN A 34 13.87 -22.35 1.85
N ALA A 35 15.13 -22.32 1.40
CA ALA A 35 15.50 -21.75 0.10
C ALA A 35 14.89 -22.49 -1.08
N ILE A 36 14.80 -23.82 -1.01
CA ILE A 36 14.23 -24.65 -2.08
C ILE A 36 12.74 -24.37 -2.21
N THR A 37 12.01 -24.39 -1.09
CA THR A 37 10.57 -24.08 -1.08
C THR A 37 10.31 -22.67 -1.61
N ARG A 38 11.13 -21.68 -1.21
CA ARG A 38 11.03 -20.31 -1.68
C ARG A 38 11.25 -20.23 -3.19
N GLN A 39 12.25 -20.91 -3.73
CA GLN A 39 12.52 -20.96 -5.15
C GLN A 39 11.36 -21.58 -5.94
N TYR A 40 10.77 -22.68 -5.48
CA TYR A 40 9.58 -23.25 -6.13
C TYR A 40 8.41 -22.25 -6.21
N ASN A 41 8.21 -21.42 -5.20
CA ASN A 41 7.20 -20.37 -5.28
C ASN A 41 7.58 -19.30 -6.31
N TYR A 42 8.84 -18.93 -6.42
CA TYR A 42 9.30 -17.98 -7.44
C TYR A 42 9.17 -18.54 -8.87
N GLU A 43 9.38 -19.83 -9.07
CA GLU A 43 9.12 -20.52 -10.33
C GLU A 43 7.64 -20.49 -10.71
N LYS A 44 6.73 -20.62 -9.72
CA LYS A 44 5.28 -20.45 -9.95
C LYS A 44 4.91 -19.03 -10.35
N LEU A 45 5.49 -18.03 -9.71
CA LEU A 45 5.30 -16.62 -10.10
C LEU A 45 5.82 -16.38 -11.52
N LEU A 46 6.98 -16.94 -11.87
CA LEU A 46 7.52 -16.84 -13.24
C LEU A 46 6.58 -17.50 -14.27
N THR A 47 6.00 -18.64 -13.93
CA THR A 47 5.02 -19.31 -14.80
C THR A 47 3.80 -18.41 -15.03
N MET A 48 3.21 -17.85 -13.97
CA MET A 48 2.08 -16.91 -14.06
C MET A 48 2.42 -15.70 -14.94
N TYR A 49 3.59 -15.11 -14.71
CA TYR A 49 4.08 -13.98 -15.50
C TYR A 49 4.22 -14.31 -16.98
N ASN A 50 4.89 -15.43 -17.31
CA ASN A 50 5.09 -15.86 -18.68
C ASN A 50 3.75 -16.19 -19.37
N ASP A 51 2.84 -16.87 -18.71
CA ASP A 51 1.55 -17.27 -19.28
C ASP A 51 0.66 -16.04 -19.57
N THR A 52 0.75 -15.01 -18.75
CA THR A 52 0.06 -13.73 -18.98
C THR A 52 0.63 -13.05 -20.24
N LEU A 53 1.96 -13.00 -20.39
CA LEU A 53 2.60 -12.37 -21.55
C LEU A 53 2.44 -13.16 -22.83
N GLN A 54 2.43 -14.49 -22.76
CA GLN A 54 2.34 -15.38 -23.93
C GLN A 54 0.90 -15.67 -24.37
N GLY A 55 -0.09 -15.05 -23.70
CA GLY A 55 -1.49 -15.26 -24.02
C GLY A 55 -2.01 -16.67 -23.68
N LYS A 56 -1.41 -17.36 -22.71
CA LYS A 56 -1.91 -18.63 -22.18
C LYS A 56 -2.92 -18.43 -21.05
N ALA A 57 -2.76 -17.35 -20.29
CA ALA A 57 -3.69 -16.94 -19.23
C ALA A 57 -4.72 -15.93 -19.78
N TRP A 58 -5.64 -16.40 -20.61
CA TRP A 58 -6.66 -15.56 -21.21
C TRP A 58 -7.60 -14.95 -20.17
N TYR A 59 -7.86 -13.65 -20.31
CA TYR A 59 -8.79 -12.88 -19.45
C TYR A 59 -8.41 -12.87 -17.97
N LEU A 60 -7.14 -13.15 -17.64
CA LEU A 60 -6.61 -13.21 -16.29
C LEU A 60 -5.48 -12.20 -16.12
N GLY A 61 -5.60 -11.33 -15.12
CA GLY A 61 -4.56 -10.41 -14.71
C GLY A 61 -4.15 -10.62 -13.26
N PHE A 62 -2.93 -10.20 -12.91
CA PHE A 62 -2.41 -10.24 -11.54
C PHE A 62 -1.92 -8.86 -11.11
N LEU A 63 -2.28 -8.45 -9.90
CA LEU A 63 -1.73 -7.30 -9.21
C LEU A 63 -1.16 -7.78 -7.87
N MET A 64 0.12 -7.53 -7.62
CA MET A 64 0.81 -8.03 -6.43
C MET A 64 1.40 -6.89 -5.62
N GLY A 65 1.08 -6.83 -4.31
CA GLY A 65 1.68 -5.92 -3.35
C GLY A 65 2.96 -6.52 -2.76
N ALA A 66 4.06 -5.77 -2.77
CA ALA A 66 5.34 -6.21 -2.24
C ALA A 66 6.12 -5.06 -1.61
N THR A 67 7.01 -5.38 -0.67
CA THR A 67 8.01 -4.43 -0.19
C THR A 67 9.23 -4.43 -1.11
N PRO A 68 9.98 -3.31 -1.21
CA PRO A 68 11.22 -3.26 -1.99
C PRO A 68 12.19 -4.39 -1.63
N GLN A 69 12.34 -4.69 -0.35
CA GLN A 69 13.19 -5.79 0.11
C GLN A 69 12.75 -7.16 -0.44
N ALA A 70 11.43 -7.45 -0.45
CA ALA A 70 10.92 -8.72 -0.96
C ALA A 70 11.18 -8.89 -2.45
N VAL A 71 11.27 -7.79 -3.21
CA VAL A 71 11.56 -7.81 -4.65
C VAL A 71 13.06 -7.80 -4.92
N GLU A 72 13.81 -6.86 -4.35
CA GLU A 72 15.14 -6.47 -4.80
C GLU A 72 16.29 -7.20 -4.11
N ASP A 73 16.07 -7.80 -2.96
CA ASP A 73 17.10 -8.57 -2.27
C ASP A 73 17.60 -9.71 -3.16
N ARG A 74 18.87 -9.63 -3.53
CA ARG A 74 19.53 -10.62 -4.40
C ARG A 74 19.81 -11.95 -3.73
N ARG A 75 19.65 -12.06 -2.41
CA ARG A 75 19.86 -13.31 -1.66
C ARG A 75 18.56 -14.07 -1.43
N ARG A 76 17.47 -13.35 -1.19
CA ARG A 76 16.19 -13.96 -0.78
C ARG A 76 14.97 -13.44 -1.54
N GLY A 77 15.01 -12.21 -2.07
CA GLY A 77 13.93 -11.58 -2.79
C GLY A 77 13.69 -12.22 -4.16
N LEU A 78 12.72 -11.68 -4.91
CA LEU A 78 12.44 -12.13 -6.27
C LEU A 78 13.66 -12.04 -7.18
N TYR A 79 14.56 -11.07 -6.93
CA TYR A 79 15.80 -10.89 -7.69
C TYR A 79 16.88 -11.93 -7.36
N SER A 80 16.67 -12.78 -6.36
CA SER A 80 17.51 -13.94 -6.13
C SER A 80 17.34 -15.01 -7.23
N TYR A 81 16.20 -14.99 -7.92
CA TYR A 81 15.91 -15.86 -9.05
C TYR A 81 16.11 -15.10 -10.36
N GLU A 82 17.18 -15.43 -11.08
CA GLU A 82 17.66 -14.70 -12.27
C GLU A 82 16.58 -14.50 -13.34
N ALA A 83 15.76 -15.51 -13.56
CA ALA A 83 14.71 -15.45 -14.56
C ALA A 83 13.60 -14.42 -14.20
N LEU A 84 13.29 -14.21 -12.93
CA LEU A 84 12.41 -13.13 -12.48
C LEU A 84 13.13 -11.79 -12.52
N ARG A 85 14.37 -11.74 -12.05
CA ARG A 85 15.16 -10.51 -12.07
C ARG A 85 15.24 -9.90 -13.46
N SER A 86 15.54 -10.72 -14.48
CA SER A 86 15.66 -10.25 -15.87
C SER A 86 14.36 -9.68 -16.44
N ARG A 87 13.20 -10.02 -15.86
CA ARG A 87 11.88 -9.58 -16.31
C ARG A 87 11.32 -8.41 -15.49
N LEU A 88 11.68 -8.37 -14.21
CA LEU A 88 11.13 -7.40 -13.26
C LEU A 88 12.06 -6.21 -13.01
N ALA A 89 13.35 -6.33 -13.38
CA ALA A 89 14.31 -5.23 -13.20
C ALA A 89 13.90 -4.00 -14.01
N GLU A 90 14.22 -2.85 -13.47
CA GLU A 90 13.98 -1.57 -14.14
C GLU A 90 14.61 -1.50 -15.53
N GLY A 91 13.88 -0.88 -16.44
CA GLY A 91 14.38 -0.64 -17.79
C GLY A 91 15.58 0.31 -17.80
N LYS A 92 16.45 0.18 -18.82
CA LYS A 92 17.65 1.02 -18.98
C LYS A 92 17.37 2.52 -19.10
N PHE A 93 16.12 2.88 -19.42
CA PHE A 93 15.70 4.26 -19.59
C PHE A 93 14.93 4.81 -18.39
N SER A 94 14.75 4.00 -17.34
CA SER A 94 14.14 4.44 -16.09
C SER A 94 15.03 5.52 -15.44
N ARG A 95 14.42 6.64 -15.04
CA ARG A 95 15.10 7.75 -14.36
C ARG A 95 14.37 8.09 -13.07
N PRO A 96 15.09 8.53 -12.02
CA PRO A 96 14.45 9.07 -10.82
C PRO A 96 13.42 10.15 -11.18
N GLY A 97 12.23 10.08 -10.61
CA GLY A 97 11.14 11.02 -10.87
C GLY A 97 10.33 10.77 -12.15
N THR A 98 10.66 9.74 -12.96
CA THR A 98 9.86 9.36 -14.12
C THR A 98 8.96 8.19 -13.74
N ARG A 99 7.64 8.37 -13.82
CA ARG A 99 6.67 7.28 -13.58
C ARG A 99 6.52 6.45 -14.85
N ASP A 100 6.81 5.15 -14.76
CA ASP A 100 6.50 4.17 -15.80
C ASP A 100 5.42 3.22 -15.27
N LEU A 101 4.16 3.50 -15.63
CA LEU A 101 3.01 2.68 -15.22
C LEU A 101 2.79 1.46 -16.12
N LEU A 102 3.61 1.28 -17.16
CA LEU A 102 3.60 0.11 -18.03
C LEU A 102 4.69 -0.89 -17.66
N ALA A 103 5.59 -0.53 -16.76
CA ALA A 103 6.57 -1.44 -16.21
C ALA A 103 5.91 -2.54 -15.38
N PRO A 104 6.50 -3.75 -15.35
CA PRO A 104 5.98 -4.85 -14.53
C PRO A 104 6.08 -4.58 -13.02
N VAL A 105 6.97 -3.69 -12.60
CA VAL A 105 7.09 -3.21 -11.21
C VAL A 105 6.85 -1.72 -11.17
N ILE A 106 5.82 -1.32 -10.45
CA ILE A 106 5.47 0.09 -10.21
C ILE A 106 5.89 0.42 -8.78
N ARG A 107 6.81 1.38 -8.62
CA ARG A 107 7.21 1.87 -7.30
C ARG A 107 6.17 2.88 -6.81
N LEU A 108 5.72 2.70 -5.58
CA LEU A 108 4.90 3.67 -4.88
C LEU A 108 5.82 4.55 -4.04
N GLU A 109 5.85 5.82 -4.37
CA GLU A 109 6.53 6.83 -3.55
C GLU A 109 5.66 7.22 -2.36
N PRO A 110 6.27 7.62 -1.22
CA PRO A 110 5.52 8.21 -0.12
C PRO A 110 4.69 9.42 -0.60
N LEU A 111 3.52 9.62 -0.01
CA LEU A 111 2.72 10.81 -0.30
C LEU A 111 3.43 12.07 0.23
N THR A 112 3.42 13.13 -0.58
CA THR A 112 3.86 14.46 -0.12
C THR A 112 2.86 15.05 0.88
N PRO A 113 3.25 16.07 1.67
CA PRO A 113 2.31 16.76 2.55
C PRO A 113 1.09 17.31 1.81
N GLU A 114 1.27 17.81 0.59
CA GLU A 114 0.20 18.34 -0.26
C GLU A 114 -0.74 17.22 -0.73
N GLU A 115 -0.20 16.07 -1.13
CA GLU A 115 -0.99 14.90 -1.50
C GLU A 115 -1.76 14.35 -0.30
N MET A 116 -1.16 14.37 0.90
CA MET A 116 -1.80 13.98 2.13
C MET A 116 -2.96 14.92 2.50
N LEU A 117 -2.79 16.23 2.30
CA LEU A 117 -3.85 17.21 2.50
C LEU A 117 -5.05 16.92 1.59
N VAL A 118 -4.81 16.65 0.31
CA VAL A 118 -5.87 16.26 -0.66
C VAL A 118 -6.55 14.97 -0.23
N LEU A 119 -5.80 14.00 0.32
CA LEU A 119 -6.36 12.76 0.84
C LEU A 119 -7.30 13.03 2.01
N CYS A 120 -6.88 13.82 3.01
CA CYS A 120 -7.70 14.20 4.15
C CYS A 120 -8.94 15.02 3.72
N GLU A 121 -8.82 15.89 2.73
CA GLU A 121 -9.95 16.61 2.18
C GLU A 121 -11.01 15.67 1.60
N LYS A 122 -10.60 14.68 0.83
CA LYS A 122 -11.50 13.64 0.28
C LYS A 122 -12.13 12.80 1.37
N LEU A 123 -11.35 12.39 2.38
CA LEU A 123 -11.86 11.62 3.53
C LEU A 123 -12.90 12.41 4.30
N SER A 124 -12.67 13.71 4.56
CA SER A 124 -13.65 14.59 5.21
C SER A 124 -14.96 14.67 4.42
N ALA A 125 -14.90 14.81 3.09
CA ALA A 125 -16.09 14.82 2.26
C ALA A 125 -16.82 13.46 2.25
N MET A 126 -16.09 12.36 2.20
CA MET A 126 -16.66 11.01 2.27
C MET A 126 -17.33 10.75 3.62
N HIS A 127 -16.69 11.13 4.71
CA HIS A 127 -17.23 10.99 6.06
C HIS A 127 -18.51 11.81 6.23
N ALA A 128 -18.51 13.08 5.81
CA ALA A 128 -19.70 13.93 5.84
C ALA A 128 -20.85 13.35 5.02
N GLY A 129 -20.57 12.81 3.83
CA GLY A 129 -21.58 12.15 3.00
C GLY A 129 -22.11 10.85 3.60
N LEU A 130 -21.26 10.07 4.27
CA LEU A 130 -21.66 8.81 4.93
C LEU A 130 -22.61 9.05 6.11
N TYR A 131 -22.32 10.05 6.92
CA TYR A 131 -23.07 10.36 8.15
C TYR A 131 -24.12 11.46 7.96
N GLY A 132 -24.25 12.06 6.77
CA GLY A 132 -25.31 13.00 6.41
C GLY A 132 -25.19 14.37 7.09
N TYR A 133 -23.98 14.90 7.26
CA TYR A 133 -23.75 16.24 7.80
C TYR A 133 -22.97 17.14 6.82
N GLU A 134 -23.05 18.45 7.00
CA GLU A 134 -22.25 19.38 6.20
C GLU A 134 -20.79 19.38 6.64
N LYS A 135 -19.87 19.29 5.66
CA LYS A 135 -18.42 19.36 5.91
C LYS A 135 -18.09 20.69 6.61
N LYS A 136 -17.58 20.62 7.85
CA LYS A 136 -17.21 21.78 8.66
C LYS A 136 -15.73 22.14 8.59
N ILE A 137 -14.87 21.17 8.28
CA ILE A 137 -13.42 21.35 8.27
C ILE A 137 -12.99 22.03 6.97
N GLY A 138 -12.33 23.19 7.10
CA GLY A 138 -11.76 23.96 6.01
C GLY A 138 -10.31 23.56 5.66
N THR A 139 -9.77 24.18 4.62
CA THR A 139 -8.40 23.91 4.16
C THR A 139 -7.33 24.31 5.19
N GLU A 140 -7.57 25.38 5.96
CA GLU A 140 -6.63 25.86 6.97
C GLU A 140 -6.50 24.87 8.12
N GLU A 141 -7.62 24.34 8.61
CA GLU A 141 -7.67 23.33 9.67
C GLU A 141 -7.02 22.02 9.23
N LEU A 142 -7.26 21.60 7.98
CA LEU A 142 -6.57 20.45 7.38
C LEU A 142 -5.05 20.65 7.33
N ALA A 143 -4.61 21.85 6.94
CA ALA A 143 -3.18 22.16 6.89
C ALA A 143 -2.55 22.15 8.28
N GLN A 144 -3.25 22.62 9.31
CA GLN A 144 -2.80 22.55 10.70
C GLN A 144 -2.66 21.10 11.17
N PHE A 145 -3.64 20.24 10.88
CA PHE A 145 -3.58 18.82 11.20
C PHE A 145 -2.36 18.16 10.56
N ILE A 146 -2.16 18.35 9.24
CA ILE A 146 -1.00 17.79 8.53
C ILE A 146 0.32 18.30 9.11
N LYS A 147 0.40 19.60 9.40
CA LYS A 147 1.60 20.19 10.03
C LYS A 147 1.89 19.58 11.40
N MET A 148 0.85 19.31 12.17
CA MET A 148 0.98 18.66 13.47
C MET A 148 1.49 17.23 13.31
N GLU A 149 0.90 16.44 12.42
CA GLU A 149 1.32 15.06 12.16
C GLU A 149 2.80 14.99 11.74
N TYR A 150 3.21 15.81 10.77
CA TYR A 150 4.61 15.86 10.33
C TYR A 150 5.56 16.44 11.39
N GLY A 151 5.10 17.32 12.26
CA GLY A 151 5.88 17.90 13.36
C GLY A 151 6.15 16.93 14.52
N ARG A 152 5.26 15.95 14.73
CA ARG A 152 5.40 14.95 15.80
C ARG A 152 6.43 13.87 15.50
N ILE A 153 6.53 13.48 14.25
CA ILE A 153 7.36 12.35 13.80
C ILE A 153 8.75 12.85 13.46
N GLY A 154 9.42 13.65 14.06
CA GLY A 154 10.79 14.09 13.78
C GLY A 154 11.26 13.84 12.33
N ALA A 155 12.16 14.61 11.81
CA ALA A 155 12.57 14.64 10.40
C ALA A 155 13.05 13.28 9.80
N ASP A 156 13.28 12.26 10.61
CA ASP A 156 13.89 10.98 10.22
C ASP A 156 12.88 9.80 10.09
N GLN A 157 11.59 9.98 10.36
CA GLN A 157 10.59 8.92 10.24
C GLN A 157 9.59 9.25 9.13
N ASN A 158 9.51 8.39 8.14
CA ASN A 158 8.51 8.47 7.08
C ASN A 158 7.11 8.23 7.68
N ILE A 159 6.31 9.27 7.68
CA ILE A 159 4.89 9.18 8.07
C ILE A 159 4.17 8.27 7.08
N THR A 160 3.42 7.30 7.58
CA THR A 160 2.64 6.41 6.74
C THR A 160 1.24 6.97 6.50
N PRO A 161 0.69 6.87 5.28
CA PRO A 161 -0.70 7.27 5.03
C PRO A 161 -1.69 6.57 5.96
N ARG A 162 -1.41 5.33 6.37
CA ARG A 162 -2.25 4.55 7.28
C ARG A 162 -2.42 5.23 8.65
N GLU A 163 -1.33 5.74 9.22
CA GLU A 163 -1.35 6.43 10.52
C GLU A 163 -2.14 7.72 10.42
N VAL A 164 -1.83 8.55 9.42
CA VAL A 164 -2.55 9.81 9.20
C VAL A 164 -4.05 9.58 8.96
N ILE A 165 -4.42 8.60 8.15
CA ILE A 165 -5.83 8.26 7.88
C ILE A 165 -6.53 7.85 9.17
N ARG A 166 -5.92 6.98 9.98
CA ARG A 166 -6.48 6.51 11.24
C ARG A 166 -6.77 7.68 12.17
N ASP A 167 -5.76 8.52 12.39
CA ASP A 167 -5.84 9.62 13.35
C ASP A 167 -6.80 10.71 12.83
N PHE A 168 -6.84 10.93 11.52
CA PHE A 168 -7.79 11.84 10.91
C PHE A 168 -9.25 11.35 10.99
N ILE A 169 -9.50 10.06 10.77
CA ILE A 169 -10.85 9.50 10.91
C ILE A 169 -11.31 9.58 12.37
N GLU A 170 -10.44 9.27 13.33
CA GLU A 170 -10.75 9.42 14.75
C GLU A 170 -11.14 10.87 15.09
N LEU A 171 -10.39 11.84 14.58
CA LEU A 171 -10.71 13.26 14.72
C LEU A 171 -12.10 13.61 14.14
N LEU A 172 -12.40 13.12 12.94
CA LEU A 172 -13.71 13.32 12.28
C LEU A 172 -14.85 12.72 13.11
N ASP A 173 -14.65 11.51 13.63
CA ASP A 173 -15.62 10.82 14.48
C ASP A 173 -15.91 11.60 15.77
N LEU A 174 -14.87 12.13 16.42
CA LEU A 174 -15.00 12.94 17.62
C LEU A 174 -15.78 14.24 17.35
N LEU A 175 -15.43 14.95 16.27
CA LEU A 175 -16.13 16.18 15.88
C LEU A 175 -17.59 15.94 15.47
N TYR A 176 -17.88 14.79 14.86
CA TYR A 176 -19.23 14.39 14.50
C TYR A 176 -20.08 14.09 15.74
N GLN A 177 -19.53 13.34 16.69
CA GLN A 177 -20.22 12.95 17.93
C GLN A 177 -20.38 14.08 18.93
N ASN A 178 -19.53 15.12 18.83
CA ASN A 178 -19.50 16.26 19.76
C ASN A 178 -19.64 17.59 18.99
N PRO A 179 -20.85 18.01 18.58
CA PRO A 179 -21.05 19.18 17.71
C PRO A 179 -20.58 20.53 18.29
N GLY A 180 -20.30 20.60 19.59
CA GLY A 180 -19.76 21.76 20.27
C GLY A 180 -18.24 21.83 20.36
N MET A 181 -17.55 20.79 19.88
CA MET A 181 -16.09 20.76 19.83
C MET A 181 -15.58 21.43 18.55
N GLU A 182 -14.50 22.18 18.69
CA GLU A 182 -13.74 22.75 17.60
C GLU A 182 -12.43 21.98 17.41
N MET A 183 -11.96 21.87 16.19
CA MET A 183 -10.76 21.12 15.83
C MET A 183 -9.51 21.67 16.56
N ASP A 184 -9.39 22.99 16.65
CA ASP A 184 -8.27 23.64 17.33
C ASP A 184 -8.15 23.24 18.81
N GLY A 185 -9.29 23.07 19.48
CA GLY A 185 -9.32 22.59 20.87
C GLY A 185 -8.82 21.16 21.03
N LEU A 186 -9.12 20.30 20.06
CA LEU A 186 -8.64 18.91 20.05
C LEU A 186 -7.15 18.82 19.71
N LEU A 187 -6.67 19.60 18.75
CA LEU A 187 -5.26 19.57 18.33
C LEU A 187 -4.30 20.15 19.39
N GLN A 188 -4.78 21.02 20.30
CA GLN A 188 -3.98 21.62 21.36
C GLN A 188 -4.04 20.85 22.69
N SER A 189 -4.90 19.83 22.81
CA SER A 189 -4.97 19.04 24.04
C SER A 189 -3.71 18.18 24.21
N GLU A 190 -3.03 18.31 25.35
CA GLU A 190 -1.85 17.50 25.71
C GLU A 190 -2.16 15.99 25.80
N ASP A 191 -3.43 15.63 25.87
CA ASP A 191 -3.91 14.24 25.93
C ASP A 191 -3.87 13.49 24.58
N PHE A 192 -3.56 14.18 23.49
CA PHE A 192 -3.27 13.54 22.20
C PHE A 192 -1.86 12.91 22.22
N SER A 193 -1.58 12.14 23.27
CA SER A 193 -0.35 11.37 23.34
C SER A 193 -0.48 10.17 22.41
N TYR A 194 0.32 10.15 21.38
CA TYR A 194 0.54 8.97 20.56
C TYR A 194 0.78 7.78 21.49
N ALA A 195 -0.07 6.77 21.45
CA ALA A 195 0.32 5.44 21.86
C ALA A 195 1.52 5.10 20.98
N LYS A 196 2.73 5.16 21.55
CA LYS A 196 3.92 4.65 20.89
C LYS A 196 3.54 3.27 20.34
N SER A 197 3.50 3.12 19.03
CA SER A 197 3.50 1.80 18.44
C SER A 197 4.71 1.12 19.06
N GLU A 198 4.46 0.14 19.92
CA GLU A 198 5.51 -0.71 20.43
C GLU A 198 6.18 -1.26 19.17
N ALA A 199 7.35 -0.72 18.88
CA ALA A 199 8.24 -1.33 17.93
C ALA A 199 8.40 -2.75 18.48
N VAL A 200 7.83 -3.70 17.76
CA VAL A 200 8.10 -5.11 18.00
C VAL A 200 9.60 -5.23 17.86
N SER A 201 10.27 -5.17 18.99
CA SER A 201 11.68 -5.45 19.09
C SER A 201 11.84 -6.89 18.62
N ASP A 202 12.38 -7.03 17.41
CA ASP A 202 12.97 -8.27 16.93
C ASP A 202 14.14 -8.64 17.86
N GLN A 203 13.80 -9.06 19.06
CA GLN A 203 14.64 -9.92 19.86
C GLN A 203 14.35 -11.34 19.43
N ALA A 204 14.79 -11.67 18.22
CA ALA A 204 14.90 -13.04 17.79
C ALA A 204 16.31 -13.53 18.12
N ASP A 205 16.30 -14.37 19.13
CA ASP A 205 17.14 -15.55 19.30
C ASP A 205 18.65 -15.42 19.11
N LYS A 206 19.27 -15.06 20.21
CA LYS A 206 20.51 -15.74 20.63
C LYS A 206 20.14 -16.93 21.53
N ASN A 207 20.07 -18.11 20.95
CA ASN A 207 20.53 -19.39 21.54
C ASN A 207 20.57 -20.43 20.42
#